data_9401582648510208a466de213630df3a
#
_entry.id   9401582648510208a466de213630df3a
#
_cell.length_a   1.000
_cell.length_b   1.000
_cell.length_c   1.000
_cell.angle_alpha   90.00
_cell.angle_beta   90.00
_cell.angle_gamma   90.00
#
_symmetry.space_group_name_H-M   'P 1'
#
loop_
_entity.id
_entity.type
_entity.pdbx_description
1 polymer ?
#
loop_
_entity_poly.entity_id
_entity_poly.type
_entity_poly.pdbx_seq_one_letter_code
_entity_poly.pdbx_strand_id
1 'polypeptide(L)'
;TRMDLTFTANLKRDHVVLECDYNTNLFEASTIESLLKSYLSILETVVKDPHISNANIALVNQHDSKIQLTQWNAAERKPKLSSFIEVWNQTVAKHPDAVALVSLVSGNEVTLTYAELNAQANQLAHHLLSLGLQTDQRTGICLTRSWQMIVAMLACLKAGGAYVPLDPSYPKNRLTYILEDAKIELLITEQAVFESLSFPAEKSCCIDKELDAIQLKARTNPAVT
;
A
#
# COMPACT_ATOMS: atom_id res chain seq x y z
N THR A 1 19.04 -32.58 33.91
CA THR A 1 18.74 -33.19 32.60
C THR A 1 19.87 -32.91 31.64
N ARG A 2 20.22 -33.88 30.77
CA ARG A 2 21.25 -33.71 29.71
C ARG A 2 20.72 -32.86 28.52
N MET A 3 19.44 -32.54 28.53
CA MET A 3 18.76 -31.78 27.45
C MET A 3 18.01 -30.61 28.04
N ASP A 4 17.92 -29.52 27.28
CA ASP A 4 17.26 -28.30 27.72
C ASP A 4 15.73 -28.43 27.70
N LEU A 5 15.20 -29.41 26.97
CA LEU A 5 13.78 -29.70 26.83
C LEU A 5 13.57 -31.22 26.60
N THR A 6 12.71 -31.85 27.38
CA THR A 6 12.39 -33.25 27.25
C THR A 6 10.88 -33.45 27.36
N PHE A 7 10.27 -34.06 26.35
CA PHE A 7 8.86 -34.50 26.41
C PHE A 7 8.77 -35.98 26.70
N THR A 8 7.95 -36.35 27.67
CA THR A 8 7.68 -37.75 28.04
C THR A 8 6.18 -38.00 27.97
N ALA A 9 5.80 -39.08 27.27
CA ALA A 9 4.43 -39.56 27.23
C ALA A 9 4.30 -40.86 28.00
N ASN A 10 3.62 -40.84 29.11
CA ASN A 10 3.39 -41.98 30.00
C ASN A 10 2.00 -42.56 29.77
N LEU A 11 1.92 -43.75 29.20
CA LEU A 11 0.65 -44.48 29.03
C LEU A 11 0.18 -45.05 30.37
N LYS A 12 -0.98 -44.62 30.82
CA LYS A 12 -1.72 -45.21 31.96
C LYS A 12 -2.85 -46.09 31.42
N ARG A 13 -3.61 -46.74 32.33
CA ARG A 13 -4.65 -47.73 31.94
C ARG A 13 -5.75 -47.11 31.06
N ASP A 14 -6.11 -45.87 31.29
CA ASP A 14 -7.27 -45.16 30.71
C ASP A 14 -6.93 -43.80 30.11
N HIS A 15 -5.68 -43.30 30.26
CA HIS A 15 -5.25 -42.02 29.76
C HIS A 15 -3.74 -41.96 29.52
N VAL A 16 -3.29 -40.94 28.78
CA VAL A 16 -1.89 -40.61 28.56
C VAL A 16 -1.55 -39.37 29.36
N VAL A 17 -0.46 -39.43 30.12
CA VAL A 17 0.09 -38.27 30.84
C VAL A 17 1.28 -37.73 30.03
N LEU A 18 1.20 -36.48 29.63
CA LEU A 18 2.31 -35.76 28.98
C LEU A 18 3.05 -34.95 30.03
N GLU A 19 4.34 -35.16 30.15
CA GLU A 19 5.23 -34.47 31.05
C GLU A 19 6.30 -33.71 30.21
N CYS A 20 6.70 -32.53 30.66
CA CYS A 20 7.74 -31.78 30.03
C CYS A 20 8.72 -31.23 31.06
N ASP A 21 9.94 -31.76 31.02
CA ASP A 21 11.07 -31.25 31.80
C ASP A 21 11.80 -30.22 30.97
N TYR A 22 12.02 -29.03 31.52
CA TYR A 22 12.66 -27.93 30.78
C TYR A 22 13.59 -27.11 31.65
N ASN A 23 14.56 -26.45 30.99
CA ASN A 23 15.49 -25.53 31.61
C ASN A 23 14.82 -24.17 31.80
N THR A 24 14.53 -23.80 33.06
CA THR A 24 13.87 -22.54 33.42
C THR A 24 14.72 -21.27 33.13
N ASN A 25 16.00 -21.44 32.85
CA ASN A 25 16.83 -20.30 32.38
C ASN A 25 16.67 -20.02 30.89
N LEU A 26 16.06 -20.94 30.11
CA LEU A 26 15.88 -20.82 28.66
C LEU A 26 14.41 -20.67 28.26
N PHE A 27 13.49 -21.22 29.02
CA PHE A 27 12.07 -21.27 28.68
C PHE A 27 11.19 -20.75 29.80
N GLU A 28 10.24 -19.91 29.44
CA GLU A 28 9.16 -19.47 30.29
C GLU A 28 8.11 -20.60 30.44
N ALA A 29 7.52 -20.73 31.64
CA ALA A 29 6.49 -21.75 31.89
C ALA A 29 5.31 -21.63 30.91
N SER A 30 4.87 -20.44 30.60
CA SER A 30 3.79 -20.17 29.63
C SER A 30 4.10 -20.67 28.22
N THR A 31 5.36 -20.62 27.80
CA THR A 31 5.82 -21.14 26.50
C THR A 31 5.68 -22.69 26.50
N ILE A 32 6.08 -23.35 27.57
CA ILE A 32 5.97 -24.81 27.69
C ILE A 32 4.51 -25.24 27.74
N GLU A 33 3.66 -24.54 28.48
CA GLU A 33 2.22 -24.82 28.51
C GLU A 33 1.59 -24.67 27.11
N SER A 34 1.98 -23.66 26.35
CA SER A 34 1.50 -23.46 24.98
C SER A 34 1.95 -24.58 24.04
N LEU A 35 3.21 -25.03 24.16
CA LEU A 35 3.73 -26.19 23.42
C LEU A 35 2.96 -27.49 23.75
N LEU A 36 2.69 -27.76 25.02
CA LEU A 36 1.91 -28.94 25.44
C LEU A 36 0.48 -28.88 24.89
N LYS A 37 -0.18 -27.72 24.93
CA LYS A 37 -1.53 -27.53 24.35
C LYS A 37 -1.52 -27.75 22.84
N SER A 38 -0.50 -27.24 22.15
CA SER A 38 -0.36 -27.46 20.69
C SER A 38 -0.14 -28.93 20.37
N TYR A 39 0.68 -29.64 21.16
CA TYR A 39 0.93 -31.06 20.98
C TYR A 39 -0.35 -31.90 21.22
N LEU A 40 -1.13 -31.59 22.25
CA LEU A 40 -2.44 -32.22 22.50
C LEU A 40 -3.40 -31.99 21.32
N SER A 41 -3.46 -30.77 20.79
CA SER A 41 -4.31 -30.46 19.63
C SER A 41 -3.93 -31.26 18.38
N ILE A 42 -2.62 -31.49 18.18
CA ILE A 42 -2.12 -32.34 17.08
C ILE A 42 -2.58 -33.77 17.30
N LEU A 43 -2.40 -34.32 18.51
CA LEU A 43 -2.83 -35.70 18.84
C LEU A 43 -4.34 -35.89 18.65
N GLU A 44 -5.15 -34.96 19.13
CA GLU A 44 -6.61 -34.98 18.91
C GLU A 44 -7.00 -34.96 17.44
N THR A 45 -6.28 -34.15 16.63
CA THR A 45 -6.52 -34.05 15.19
C THR A 45 -6.20 -35.37 14.49
N VAL A 46 -5.05 -35.96 14.80
CA VAL A 46 -4.60 -37.24 14.19
C VAL A 46 -5.50 -38.41 14.65
N VAL A 47 -5.96 -38.41 15.89
CA VAL A 47 -6.91 -39.45 16.38
C VAL A 47 -8.26 -39.35 15.66
N LYS A 48 -8.73 -38.14 15.34
CA LYS A 48 -9.99 -37.95 14.60
C LYS A 48 -9.87 -38.33 13.12
N ASP A 49 -8.74 -38.05 12.49
CA ASP A 49 -8.44 -38.40 11.11
C ASP A 49 -6.99 -38.88 10.98
N PRO A 50 -6.74 -40.23 11.10
CA PRO A 50 -5.39 -40.77 10.97
C PRO A 50 -4.75 -40.61 9.59
N HIS A 51 -5.52 -40.21 8.55
CA HIS A 51 -5.06 -40.02 7.19
C HIS A 51 -4.84 -38.55 6.83
N ILE A 52 -5.02 -37.62 7.78
CA ILE A 52 -4.81 -36.21 7.59
C ILE A 52 -3.37 -35.92 7.10
N SER A 53 -3.25 -35.10 6.07
CA SER A 53 -1.91 -34.66 5.63
C SER A 53 -1.28 -33.74 6.68
N ASN A 54 0.04 -33.89 6.91
CA ASN A 54 0.81 -33.04 7.83
C ASN A 54 0.65 -31.55 7.50
N ALA A 55 0.45 -31.18 6.23
CA ALA A 55 0.22 -29.81 5.80
C ALA A 55 -1.11 -29.22 6.33
N ASN A 56 -2.07 -30.07 6.70
CA ASN A 56 -3.40 -29.66 7.17
C ASN A 56 -3.52 -29.70 8.70
N ILE A 57 -2.47 -30.10 9.41
CA ILE A 57 -2.47 -30.10 10.88
C ILE A 57 -2.15 -28.71 11.37
N ALA A 58 -3.08 -28.08 12.11
CA ALA A 58 -2.86 -26.80 12.76
C ALA A 58 -1.86 -26.94 13.92
N LEU A 59 -0.69 -26.32 13.79
CA LEU A 59 0.35 -26.33 14.84
C LEU A 59 0.05 -25.35 15.99
N VAL A 60 -0.75 -24.33 15.74
CA VAL A 60 -1.14 -23.32 16.72
C VAL A 60 -2.55 -23.63 17.21
N ASN A 61 -2.73 -23.75 18.51
CA ASN A 61 -4.06 -23.95 19.09
C ASN A 61 -4.94 -22.69 18.87
N GLN A 62 -6.27 -22.87 18.97
CA GLN A 62 -7.23 -21.77 18.70
C GLN A 62 -7.04 -20.56 19.63
N HIS A 63 -6.62 -20.78 20.88
CA HIS A 63 -6.39 -19.70 21.84
C HIS A 63 -5.21 -18.84 21.43
N ASP A 64 -4.07 -19.43 21.11
CA ASP A 64 -2.86 -18.72 20.71
C ASP A 64 -3.03 -18.07 19.33
N SER A 65 -3.74 -18.72 18.42
CA SER A 65 -4.13 -18.13 17.13
C SER A 65 -4.97 -16.85 17.34
N LYS A 66 -5.92 -16.89 18.26
CA LYS A 66 -6.73 -15.71 18.59
C LYS A 66 -5.88 -14.58 19.20
N ILE A 67 -4.94 -14.91 20.09
CA ILE A 67 -4.00 -13.91 20.66
C ILE A 67 -3.16 -13.28 19.56
N GLN A 68 -2.57 -14.08 18.68
CA GLN A 68 -1.74 -13.61 17.57
C GLN A 68 -2.53 -12.71 16.60
N LEU A 69 -3.74 -13.11 16.24
CA LEU A 69 -4.56 -12.39 15.26
C LEU A 69 -5.25 -11.15 15.84
N THR A 70 -5.53 -11.12 17.14
CA THR A 70 -6.30 -10.01 17.73
C THR A 70 -5.47 -9.17 18.69
N GLN A 71 -4.82 -9.77 19.71
CA GLN A 71 -4.14 -9.00 20.76
C GLN A 71 -2.81 -8.41 20.29
N TRP A 72 -2.00 -9.18 19.56
CA TRP A 72 -0.72 -8.67 19.03
C TRP A 72 -0.94 -7.66 17.88
N ASN A 73 -2.07 -7.75 17.19
CA ASN A 73 -2.47 -6.81 16.16
C ASN A 73 -3.43 -5.72 16.66
N ALA A 74 -3.71 -5.69 17.96
CA ALA A 74 -4.59 -4.69 18.57
C ALA A 74 -3.93 -3.29 18.59
N ALA A 75 -3.53 -2.81 17.42
CA ALA A 75 -3.26 -1.40 17.19
C ALA A 75 -4.61 -0.68 17.12
N GLU A 76 -5.27 -0.48 18.27
CA GLU A 76 -6.58 0.17 18.40
C GLU A 76 -6.51 1.69 18.13
N ARG A 77 -5.79 2.10 17.11
CA ARG A 77 -6.07 3.39 16.48
C ARG A 77 -7.17 3.14 15.46
N LYS A 78 -8.41 3.40 15.84
CA LYS A 78 -9.46 3.63 14.84
C LYS A 78 -8.98 4.83 14.00
N PRO A 79 -8.46 4.63 12.78
CA PRO A 79 -8.08 5.77 11.96
C PRO A 79 -9.36 6.59 11.76
N LYS A 80 -9.27 7.92 11.91
CA LYS A 80 -10.31 8.76 11.32
C LYS A 80 -10.34 8.39 9.85
N LEU A 81 -11.45 7.85 9.38
CA LEU A 81 -11.68 7.53 7.97
C LEU A 81 -11.85 8.84 7.18
N SER A 82 -10.76 9.58 7.04
CA SER A 82 -10.68 10.76 6.17
C SER A 82 -9.86 10.36 4.96
N SER A 83 -10.32 10.71 3.76
CA SER A 83 -9.53 10.51 2.56
C SER A 83 -8.26 11.38 2.63
N PHE A 84 -7.21 10.97 1.91
CA PHE A 84 -6.00 11.79 1.78
C PHE A 84 -6.33 13.21 1.30
N ILE A 85 -7.24 13.34 0.33
CA ILE A 85 -7.64 14.63 -0.24
C ILE A 85 -8.37 15.52 0.78
N GLU A 86 -9.18 14.94 1.67
CA GLU A 86 -9.80 15.72 2.77
C GLU A 86 -8.74 16.28 3.72
N VAL A 87 -7.78 15.45 4.14
CA VAL A 87 -6.68 15.88 5.01
C VAL A 87 -5.81 16.92 4.30
N TRP A 88 -5.52 16.71 3.01
CA TRP A 88 -4.81 17.67 2.18
C TRP A 88 -5.51 19.03 2.14
N ASN A 89 -6.79 19.06 1.81
CA ASN A 89 -7.58 20.29 1.73
C ASN A 89 -7.64 21.04 3.07
N GLN A 90 -7.78 20.31 4.18
CA GLN A 90 -7.72 20.90 5.53
C GLN A 90 -6.34 21.50 5.82
N THR A 91 -5.27 20.84 5.40
CA THR A 91 -3.89 21.32 5.59
C THR A 91 -3.64 22.58 4.77
N VAL A 92 -4.07 22.61 3.50
CA VAL A 92 -3.99 23.79 2.63
C VAL A 92 -4.76 24.98 3.25
N ALA A 93 -5.96 24.74 3.75
CA ALA A 93 -6.78 25.79 4.37
C ALA A 93 -6.13 26.35 5.65
N LYS A 94 -5.44 25.50 6.41
CA LYS A 94 -4.81 25.88 7.68
C LYS A 94 -3.46 26.56 7.51
N HIS A 95 -2.69 26.15 6.49
CA HIS A 95 -1.30 26.57 6.27
C HIS A 95 -1.01 26.95 4.81
N PRO A 96 -1.78 27.88 4.18
CA PRO A 96 -1.67 28.14 2.75
C PRO A 96 -0.29 28.62 2.31
N ASP A 97 0.35 29.47 3.12
CA ASP A 97 1.63 30.12 2.79
C ASP A 97 2.85 29.34 3.27
N ALA A 98 2.65 28.21 3.97
CA ALA A 98 3.77 27.37 4.37
C ALA A 98 4.36 26.63 3.15
N VAL A 99 5.66 26.40 3.18
CA VAL A 99 6.37 25.64 2.14
C VAL A 99 5.88 24.18 2.17
N ALA A 100 5.33 23.72 1.06
CA ALA A 100 4.86 22.34 0.89
C ALA A 100 5.86 21.48 0.15
N LEU A 101 6.64 22.07 -0.76
CA LEU A 101 7.56 21.34 -1.62
C LEU A 101 8.78 22.19 -1.97
N VAL A 102 9.96 21.56 -1.89
CA VAL A 102 11.21 22.08 -2.42
C VAL A 102 11.76 21.05 -3.40
N SER A 103 12.08 21.47 -4.61
CA SER A 103 12.61 20.62 -5.66
C SER A 103 13.85 21.26 -6.28
N LEU A 104 14.91 20.46 -6.44
CA LEU A 104 16.11 20.85 -7.17
C LEU A 104 16.07 20.21 -8.56
N VAL A 105 15.85 21.01 -9.58
CA VAL A 105 15.82 20.55 -10.97
C VAL A 105 16.92 21.27 -11.75
N SER A 106 17.88 20.53 -12.27
CA SER A 106 19.00 21.05 -13.07
C SER A 106 19.75 22.23 -12.40
N GLY A 107 19.92 22.16 -11.08
CA GLY A 107 20.60 23.20 -10.28
C GLY A 107 19.73 24.40 -9.91
N ASN A 108 18.49 24.45 -10.35
CA ASN A 108 17.52 25.47 -9.94
C ASN A 108 16.62 24.94 -8.83
N GLU A 109 16.48 25.74 -7.77
CA GLU A 109 15.55 25.44 -6.68
C GLU A 109 14.17 25.98 -7.03
N VAL A 110 13.16 25.10 -6.96
CA VAL A 110 11.74 25.46 -7.06
C VAL A 110 11.11 25.21 -5.72
N THR A 111 10.54 26.25 -5.12
CA THR A 111 9.81 26.17 -3.85
C THR A 111 8.35 26.51 -4.09
N LEU A 112 7.44 25.64 -3.64
CA LEU A 112 5.99 25.84 -3.74
C LEU A 112 5.37 25.82 -2.34
N THR A 113 4.49 26.78 -2.08
CA THR A 113 3.62 26.78 -0.89
C THR A 113 2.49 25.76 -1.06
N TYR A 114 1.78 25.44 0.04
CA TYR A 114 0.59 24.59 -0.02
C TYR A 114 -0.48 25.16 -0.95
N ALA A 115 -0.71 26.46 -0.93
CA ALA A 115 -1.69 27.11 -1.81
C ALA A 115 -1.30 27.00 -3.29
N GLU A 116 -0.03 27.24 -3.64
CA GLU A 116 0.47 27.17 -5.01
C GLU A 116 0.43 25.74 -5.55
N LEU A 117 0.92 24.76 -4.77
CA LEU A 117 0.90 23.36 -5.14
C LEU A 117 -0.54 22.86 -5.32
N ASN A 118 -1.45 23.29 -4.42
CA ASN A 118 -2.87 22.95 -4.52
C ASN A 118 -3.53 23.56 -5.77
N ALA A 119 -3.22 24.83 -6.10
CA ALA A 119 -3.77 25.48 -7.27
C ALA A 119 -3.34 24.79 -8.57
N GLN A 120 -2.05 24.42 -8.69
CA GLN A 120 -1.53 23.69 -9.84
C GLN A 120 -2.12 22.29 -9.95
N ALA A 121 -2.24 21.57 -8.82
CA ALA A 121 -2.89 20.26 -8.80
C ALA A 121 -4.37 20.34 -9.19
N ASN A 122 -5.09 21.40 -8.79
CA ASN A 122 -6.47 21.62 -9.20
C ASN A 122 -6.59 21.88 -10.72
N GLN A 123 -5.73 22.73 -11.27
CA GLN A 123 -5.73 23.02 -12.71
C GLN A 123 -5.51 21.73 -13.52
N LEU A 124 -4.51 20.94 -13.15
CA LEU A 124 -4.27 19.67 -13.82
C LEU A 124 -5.44 18.68 -13.58
N ALA A 125 -6.02 18.60 -12.39
CA ALA A 125 -7.17 17.75 -12.11
C ALA A 125 -8.38 18.08 -12.99
N HIS A 126 -8.72 19.37 -13.14
CA HIS A 126 -9.77 19.82 -14.06
C HIS A 126 -9.45 19.48 -15.53
N HIS A 127 -8.17 19.52 -15.91
CA HIS A 127 -7.75 19.11 -17.24
C HIS A 127 -7.95 17.61 -17.45
N LEU A 128 -7.53 16.75 -16.50
CA LEU A 128 -7.73 15.31 -16.57
C LEU A 128 -9.21 14.93 -16.64
N LEU A 129 -10.06 15.60 -15.87
CA LEU A 129 -11.52 15.42 -15.95
C LEU A 129 -12.05 15.80 -17.35
N SER A 130 -11.52 16.86 -17.98
CA SER A 130 -11.92 17.24 -19.34
C SER A 130 -11.42 16.25 -20.41
N LEU A 131 -10.40 15.44 -20.12
CA LEU A 131 -9.95 14.30 -20.94
C LEU A 131 -10.75 13.02 -20.66
N GLY A 132 -11.72 13.06 -19.76
CA GLY A 132 -12.63 11.94 -19.49
C GLY A 132 -12.23 11.04 -18.32
N LEU A 133 -11.27 11.43 -17.48
CA LEU A 133 -10.91 10.67 -16.27
C LEU A 133 -12.14 10.54 -15.35
N GLN A 134 -12.45 9.32 -14.94
CA GLN A 134 -13.56 9.00 -14.04
C GLN A 134 -13.02 8.50 -12.69
N THR A 135 -13.91 8.47 -11.70
CA THR A 135 -13.60 7.94 -10.35
C THR A 135 -13.11 6.50 -10.44
N ASP A 136 -12.10 6.19 -9.64
CA ASP A 136 -11.42 4.89 -9.54
C ASP A 136 -10.68 4.42 -10.81
N GLN A 137 -10.66 5.21 -11.87
CA GLN A 137 -9.86 4.88 -13.05
C GLN A 137 -8.37 5.00 -12.77
N ARG A 138 -7.59 4.09 -13.39
CA ARG A 138 -6.14 4.03 -13.22
C ARG A 138 -5.45 4.93 -14.23
N THR A 139 -4.68 5.86 -13.69
CA THR A 139 -3.90 6.84 -14.45
C THR A 139 -2.41 6.54 -14.32
N GLY A 140 -1.72 6.25 -15.40
CA GLY A 140 -0.28 6.13 -15.42
C GLY A 140 0.39 7.50 -15.25
N ILE A 141 1.41 7.59 -14.40
CA ILE A 141 2.26 8.78 -14.28
C ILE A 141 3.67 8.39 -14.68
N CYS A 142 4.08 8.78 -15.89
CA CYS A 142 5.40 8.50 -16.45
C CYS A 142 6.15 9.81 -16.67
N LEU A 143 6.69 10.35 -15.59
CA LEU A 143 7.39 11.63 -15.53
C LEU A 143 8.78 11.46 -14.95
N THR A 144 9.71 12.29 -15.36
CA THR A 144 11.00 12.44 -14.68
C THR A 144 10.79 12.94 -13.24
N ARG A 145 11.73 12.61 -12.34
CA ARG A 145 11.65 13.07 -10.94
C ARG A 145 11.71 14.59 -10.87
N SER A 146 10.57 15.20 -10.59
CA SER A 146 10.38 16.63 -10.57
C SER A 146 9.22 17.04 -9.67
N TRP A 147 9.06 18.32 -9.42
CA TRP A 147 7.91 18.84 -8.69
C TRP A 147 6.59 18.59 -9.46
N GLN A 148 6.63 18.55 -10.78
CA GLN A 148 5.49 18.25 -11.64
C GLN A 148 4.92 16.85 -11.39
N MET A 149 5.79 15.87 -11.05
CA MET A 149 5.34 14.53 -10.68
C MET A 149 4.44 14.58 -9.44
N ILE A 150 4.77 15.40 -8.44
CA ILE A 150 3.95 15.57 -7.23
C ILE A 150 2.62 16.26 -7.58
N VAL A 151 2.65 17.28 -8.43
CA VAL A 151 1.43 17.92 -8.96
C VAL A 151 0.53 16.89 -9.66
N ALA A 152 1.10 16.02 -10.50
CA ALA A 152 0.37 14.98 -11.22
C ALA A 152 -0.27 13.95 -10.28
N MET A 153 0.45 13.51 -9.25
CA MET A 153 -0.10 12.59 -8.23
C MET A 153 -1.28 13.21 -7.49
N LEU A 154 -1.12 14.45 -7.02
CA LEU A 154 -2.21 15.19 -6.36
C LEU A 154 -3.40 15.42 -7.29
N ALA A 155 -3.14 15.81 -8.54
CA ALA A 155 -4.17 16.05 -9.53
C ALA A 155 -4.99 14.79 -9.83
N CYS A 156 -4.33 13.64 -10.00
CA CYS A 156 -5.00 12.36 -10.20
C CYS A 156 -5.94 12.03 -9.04
N LEU A 157 -5.45 12.13 -7.79
CA LEU A 157 -6.26 11.87 -6.60
C LEU A 157 -7.42 12.88 -6.45
N LYS A 158 -7.19 14.17 -6.78
CA LYS A 158 -8.23 15.21 -6.76
C LYS A 158 -9.30 15.01 -7.83
N ALA A 159 -8.94 14.40 -8.95
CA ALA A 159 -9.87 14.02 -10.00
C ALA A 159 -10.60 12.69 -9.70
N GLY A 160 -10.36 12.06 -8.53
CA GLY A 160 -10.98 10.80 -8.14
C GLY A 160 -10.32 9.55 -8.72
N GLY A 161 -9.23 9.68 -9.45
CA GLY A 161 -8.48 8.58 -10.04
C GLY A 161 -7.49 7.90 -9.08
N ALA A 162 -6.96 6.77 -9.50
CA ALA A 162 -5.88 6.06 -8.84
C ALA A 162 -4.62 6.12 -9.71
N TYR A 163 -3.52 6.64 -9.19
CA TYR A 163 -2.30 6.74 -9.99
C TYR A 163 -1.42 5.49 -9.91
N VAL A 164 -0.77 5.18 -11.03
CA VAL A 164 0.24 4.11 -11.17
C VAL A 164 1.56 4.77 -11.60
N PRO A 165 2.57 4.80 -10.73
CA PRO A 165 3.85 5.43 -11.07
C PRO A 165 4.63 4.54 -12.04
N LEU A 166 5.19 5.15 -13.07
CA LEU A 166 6.00 4.52 -14.10
C LEU A 166 7.35 5.24 -14.19
N ASP A 167 8.45 4.52 -14.09
CA ASP A 167 9.78 5.11 -14.25
C ASP A 167 10.12 5.20 -15.75
N PRO A 168 10.32 6.41 -16.32
CA PRO A 168 10.63 6.56 -17.74
C PRO A 168 11.97 5.92 -18.15
N SER A 169 12.84 5.58 -17.21
CA SER A 169 14.09 4.87 -17.47
C SER A 169 13.90 3.37 -17.75
N TYR A 170 12.71 2.82 -17.53
CA TYR A 170 12.45 1.42 -17.81
C TYR A 170 12.47 1.12 -19.32
N PRO A 171 12.92 -0.09 -19.71
CA PRO A 171 12.82 -0.53 -21.09
C PRO A 171 11.38 -0.43 -21.62
N LYS A 172 11.23 -0.01 -22.88
CA LYS A 172 9.93 0.15 -23.54
C LYS A 172 8.98 -1.04 -23.35
N ASN A 173 9.48 -2.25 -23.52
CA ASN A 173 8.67 -3.47 -23.37
C ASN A 173 8.11 -3.60 -21.94
N ARG A 174 8.87 -3.20 -20.91
CA ARG A 174 8.42 -3.22 -19.53
C ARG A 174 7.33 -2.18 -19.28
N LEU A 175 7.51 -0.97 -19.81
CA LEU A 175 6.50 0.09 -19.70
C LEU A 175 5.19 -0.33 -20.37
N THR A 176 5.27 -0.85 -21.62
CA THR A 176 4.10 -1.36 -22.34
C THR A 176 3.39 -2.46 -21.55
N TYR A 177 4.14 -3.43 -21.01
CA TYR A 177 3.57 -4.48 -20.18
C TYR A 177 2.82 -3.92 -18.95
N ILE A 178 3.42 -2.96 -18.22
CA ILE A 178 2.78 -2.36 -17.04
C ILE A 178 1.52 -1.58 -17.43
N LEU A 179 1.55 -0.84 -18.54
CA LEU A 179 0.40 -0.08 -19.03
C LEU A 179 -0.80 -1.01 -19.35
N GLU A 180 -0.52 -2.16 -19.97
CA GLU A 180 -1.52 -3.16 -20.32
C GLU A 180 -2.02 -3.93 -19.09
N ASP A 181 -1.12 -4.46 -18.27
CA ASP A 181 -1.44 -5.27 -17.08
C ASP A 181 -2.24 -4.45 -16.04
N ALA A 182 -1.79 -3.23 -15.77
CA ALA A 182 -2.51 -2.31 -14.90
C ALA A 182 -3.78 -1.73 -15.55
N LYS A 183 -4.05 -1.99 -16.83
CA LYS A 183 -5.18 -1.44 -17.59
C LYS A 183 -5.27 0.08 -17.44
N ILE A 184 -4.18 0.77 -17.75
CA ILE A 184 -4.11 2.22 -17.65
C ILE A 184 -5.07 2.85 -18.67
N GLU A 185 -5.93 3.74 -18.21
CA GLU A 185 -6.95 4.38 -19.03
C GLU A 185 -6.56 5.78 -19.45
N LEU A 186 -5.69 6.45 -18.69
CA LEU A 186 -5.13 7.75 -19.01
C LEU A 186 -3.65 7.78 -18.60
N LEU A 187 -2.80 8.42 -19.40
CA LEU A 187 -1.38 8.54 -19.13
C LEU A 187 -0.98 10.02 -18.99
N ILE A 188 -0.33 10.37 -17.89
CA ILE A 188 0.32 11.67 -17.69
C ILE A 188 1.81 11.48 -17.94
N THR A 189 2.37 12.27 -18.87
CA THR A 189 3.77 12.12 -19.29
C THR A 189 4.36 13.42 -19.79
N GLU A 190 5.60 13.40 -20.25
CA GLU A 190 6.29 14.44 -21.01
C GLU A 190 6.34 14.03 -22.48
N GLN A 191 6.34 14.99 -23.41
CA GLN A 191 6.34 14.73 -24.86
C GLN A 191 7.48 13.78 -25.27
N ALA A 192 8.69 14.02 -24.79
CA ALA A 192 9.85 13.22 -25.13
C ALA A 192 9.72 11.74 -24.67
N VAL A 193 9.07 11.50 -23.53
CA VAL A 193 8.79 10.14 -23.02
C VAL A 193 7.67 9.52 -23.82
N PHE A 194 6.61 10.27 -24.10
CA PHE A 194 5.45 9.80 -24.87
C PHE A 194 5.83 9.27 -26.25
N GLU A 195 6.71 9.95 -26.97
CA GLU A 195 7.20 9.52 -28.30
C GLU A 195 7.87 8.15 -28.27
N SER A 196 8.40 7.74 -27.13
CA SER A 196 8.99 6.42 -26.93
C SER A 196 7.97 5.33 -26.60
N LEU A 197 6.76 5.70 -26.19
CA LEU A 197 5.71 4.78 -25.75
C LEU A 197 4.71 4.46 -26.86
N SER A 198 4.08 3.29 -26.78
CA SER A 198 2.98 2.91 -27.67
C SER A 198 1.66 3.04 -26.87
N PHE A 199 1.19 4.30 -26.68
CA PHE A 199 -0.04 4.59 -25.95
C PHE A 199 -0.91 5.55 -26.77
N PRO A 200 -2.27 5.44 -26.71
CA PRO A 200 -3.16 6.29 -27.49
C PRO A 200 -3.03 7.78 -27.11
N ALA A 201 -2.88 8.64 -28.10
CA ALA A 201 -2.67 10.07 -27.87
C ALA A 201 -3.90 10.73 -27.22
N GLU A 202 -5.10 10.31 -27.58
CA GLU A 202 -6.36 10.80 -27.03
C GLU A 202 -6.59 10.43 -25.56
N LYS A 203 -5.79 9.49 -25.04
CA LYS A 203 -5.78 9.05 -23.63
C LYS A 203 -4.51 9.47 -22.91
N SER A 204 -3.79 10.47 -23.42
CA SER A 204 -2.55 10.96 -22.83
C SER A 204 -2.61 12.46 -22.60
N CYS A 205 -1.96 12.89 -21.53
CA CYS A 205 -1.72 14.28 -21.17
C CYS A 205 -0.21 14.52 -21.13
N CYS A 206 0.33 15.21 -22.11
CA CYS A 206 1.72 15.65 -22.13
C CYS A 206 1.81 17.01 -21.44
N ILE A 207 2.22 17.01 -20.16
CA ILE A 207 2.15 18.21 -19.30
C ILE A 207 2.99 19.38 -19.80
N ASP A 208 4.09 19.13 -20.48
CA ASP A 208 4.97 20.12 -21.09
C ASP A 208 4.35 20.75 -22.35
N LYS A 209 3.65 19.96 -23.16
CA LYS A 209 2.98 20.41 -24.39
C LYS A 209 1.63 21.09 -24.12
N GLU A 210 0.91 20.62 -23.11
CA GLU A 210 -0.45 21.06 -22.79
C GLU A 210 -0.47 22.12 -21.66
N LEU A 211 0.70 22.67 -21.29
CA LEU A 211 0.84 23.57 -20.16
C LEU A 211 -0.13 24.77 -20.22
N ASP A 212 -0.27 25.42 -21.39
CA ASP A 212 -1.17 26.56 -21.55
C ASP A 212 -2.64 26.16 -21.31
N ALA A 213 -3.06 25.02 -21.84
CA ALA A 213 -4.42 24.51 -21.64
C ALA A 213 -4.69 24.15 -20.18
N ILE A 214 -3.69 23.60 -19.47
CA ILE A 214 -3.77 23.28 -18.05
C ILE A 214 -3.87 24.57 -17.22
N GLN A 215 -3.05 25.59 -17.51
CA GLN A 215 -3.04 26.85 -16.77
C GLN A 215 -4.34 27.65 -16.87
N LEU A 216 -5.09 27.45 -17.96
CA LEU A 216 -6.41 28.06 -18.16
C LEU A 216 -7.54 27.42 -17.33
N LYS A 217 -7.29 26.24 -16.72
CA LYS A 217 -8.30 25.55 -15.90
C LYS A 217 -8.48 26.21 -14.53
N ALA A 218 -9.59 25.89 -13.88
CA ALA A 218 -9.94 26.41 -12.56
C ALA A 218 -8.91 26.01 -11.49
N ARG A 219 -8.60 26.96 -10.59
CA ARG A 219 -7.71 26.74 -9.43
C ARG A 219 -8.42 26.22 -8.19
N THR A 220 -9.75 26.12 -8.22
CA THR A 220 -10.59 25.62 -7.15
C THR A 220 -10.62 24.09 -7.16
N ASN A 221 -10.88 23.47 -5.99
CA ASN A 221 -10.99 22.02 -5.91
C ASN A 221 -12.08 21.50 -6.85
N PRO A 222 -11.82 20.45 -7.64
CA PRO A 222 -12.85 19.83 -8.46
C PRO A 222 -13.94 19.21 -7.58
N ALA A 223 -15.20 19.29 -8.03
CA ALA A 223 -16.30 18.56 -7.41
C ALA A 223 -16.31 17.14 -7.99
N VAL A 224 -15.69 16.19 -7.28
CA VAL A 224 -15.71 14.77 -7.63
C VAL A 224 -16.60 14.07 -6.63
N THR A 225 -17.60 13.35 -7.11
CA THR A 225 -18.54 12.53 -6.34
C THR A 225 -18.10 11.08 -6.28
#